data_2957560e561dbbb0b41304e6f67da9a2
#
_entry.id   2957560e561dbbb0b41304e6f67da9a2
#
_cell.length_a   1.000
_cell.length_b   1.000
_cell.length_c   1.000
_cell.angle_alpha   90.00
_cell.angle_beta   90.00
_cell.angle_gamma   90.00
#
_symmetry.space_group_name_H-M   'P 1'
#
loop_
_entity.id
_entity.type
_entity.pdbx_description
1 polymer ?
#
loop_
_entity_poly.entity_id
_entity_poly.type
_entity_poly.pdbx_seq_one_letter_code
_entity_poly.pdbx_strand_id
1 'polypeptide(L)'
;QGISLAKKMGKGQDFVMLPLYSYTKAKGKYVAEKSGLNQFNAGGRRRNPLEVYIPIPKDVHNHYPNFFPKRDEPFSLLLPNGEHLSAKICQDGGKALMSNPNLALGQWILRDVLKKKECELVTIDDLNRLGFDSVCVEKLHKKTPDGLEIFKIYFADSEMNYESFIENNRF
;
A
#
# COMPACT_ATOMS: atom_id res chain seq x y z
N GLN A 1 -10.03 10.57 8.93
CA GLN A 1 -9.55 10.79 7.73
C GLN A 1 -8.57 9.74 7.29
N GLY A 2 -8.66 9.02 6.33
CA GLY A 2 -7.74 7.98 5.94
C GLY A 2 -7.59 6.86 6.97
N ILE A 3 -8.26 6.98 8.08
CA ILE A 3 -8.24 6.00 9.14
C ILE A 3 -9.04 4.79 8.71
N SER A 4 -8.54 3.65 9.08
CA SER A 4 -9.08 2.39 8.67
C SER A 4 -10.54 2.18 9.01
N LEU A 5 -11.26 1.64 8.04
CA LEU A 5 -12.59 1.11 8.26
C LEU A 5 -12.61 -0.41 8.14
N ALA A 6 -11.43 -1.03 8.25
CA ALA A 6 -11.31 -2.48 8.07
C ALA A 6 -12.21 -3.27 9.00
N LYS A 7 -12.45 -2.78 10.21
CA LYS A 7 -13.38 -3.42 11.15
C LYS A 7 -14.79 -3.52 10.62
N LYS A 8 -15.16 -2.66 9.70
CA LYS A 8 -16.51 -2.63 9.14
C LYS A 8 -16.65 -3.51 7.93
N MET A 9 -15.57 -4.11 7.48
CA MET A 9 -15.61 -5.00 6.33
C MET A 9 -16.18 -6.33 6.76
N GLY A 10 -17.27 -6.72 6.19
CA GLY A 10 -17.93 -7.98 6.50
C GLY A 10 -17.27 -9.15 5.80
N LYS A 11 -17.74 -10.34 6.15
CA LYS A 11 -17.34 -11.55 5.45
C LYS A 11 -17.72 -11.44 3.98
N GLY A 12 -16.87 -11.96 3.12
CA GLY A 12 -17.14 -12.00 1.68
C GLY A 12 -16.67 -10.78 0.92
N GLN A 13 -16.16 -9.77 1.61
CA GLN A 13 -15.56 -8.64 0.91
C GLN A 13 -14.14 -8.98 0.53
N ASP A 14 -13.77 -8.64 -0.71
CA ASP A 14 -12.43 -8.90 -1.22
C ASP A 14 -11.50 -7.79 -0.81
N PHE A 15 -10.54 -8.11 0.03
CA PHE A 15 -9.51 -7.15 0.42
C PHE A 15 -8.22 -7.86 0.75
N VAL A 16 -7.11 -7.13 0.66
CA VAL A 16 -5.81 -7.58 1.14
C VAL A 16 -5.20 -6.49 1.99
N MET A 17 -4.31 -6.87 2.88
CA MET A 17 -3.52 -5.93 3.67
C MET A 17 -2.09 -5.93 3.14
N LEU A 18 -1.49 -4.76 3.07
CA LEU A 18 -0.10 -4.63 2.63
C LEU A 18 0.70 -3.92 3.72
N PRO A 19 1.85 -4.48 4.13
CA PRO A 19 2.66 -3.85 5.16
C PRO A 19 3.43 -2.67 4.60
N LEU A 20 3.59 -1.63 5.41
CA LEU A 20 4.43 -0.48 5.08
C LEU A 20 5.83 -0.63 5.68
N TYR A 21 6.12 -1.76 6.28
CA TYR A 21 7.36 -2.04 6.98
C TYR A 21 7.99 -3.32 6.44
N SER A 22 9.27 -3.50 6.75
CA SER A 22 9.96 -4.77 6.54
C SER A 22 10.15 -5.46 7.89
N TYR A 23 10.44 -6.74 7.88
CA TYR A 23 10.63 -7.50 9.10
C TYR A 23 11.75 -8.52 8.95
N THR A 24 12.62 -8.59 9.95
CA THR A 24 13.56 -9.69 10.12
C THR A 24 13.58 -10.07 11.59
N LYS A 25 13.97 -11.31 11.88
CA LYS A 25 14.08 -11.74 13.28
C LYS A 25 15.06 -10.88 14.06
N ALA A 26 16.15 -10.47 13.41
CA ALA A 26 17.19 -9.69 14.07
C ALA A 26 16.76 -8.26 14.38
N LYS A 27 16.01 -7.65 13.47
CA LYS A 27 15.65 -6.23 13.59
C LYS A 27 14.23 -5.97 14.04
N GLY A 28 13.36 -6.99 13.98
CA GLY A 28 11.93 -6.77 14.14
C GLY A 28 11.38 -5.98 12.97
N LYS A 29 10.36 -5.18 13.21
CA LYS A 29 9.78 -4.31 12.18
C LYS A 29 10.65 -3.07 11.97
N TYR A 30 10.86 -2.71 10.72
CA TYR A 30 11.61 -1.50 10.38
C TYR A 30 11.20 -0.99 9.01
N VAL A 31 11.51 0.27 8.74
CA VAL A 31 11.35 0.84 7.40
C VAL A 31 12.76 1.05 6.86
N ALA A 32 13.10 0.33 5.81
CA ALA A 32 14.44 0.42 5.25
C ALA A 32 14.69 1.84 4.72
N GLU A 33 15.89 2.35 4.97
CA GLU A 33 16.26 3.68 4.50
C GLU A 33 16.15 3.78 2.98
N LYS A 34 16.58 2.73 2.29
CA LYS A 34 16.50 2.66 0.83
C LYS A 34 15.34 1.77 0.40
N SER A 35 14.14 2.19 0.71
CA SER A 35 12.93 1.45 0.36
C SER A 35 12.04 2.25 -0.59
N GLY A 36 11.02 1.59 -1.11
CA GLY A 36 10.04 2.26 -1.96
C GLY A 36 9.32 3.40 -1.27
N LEU A 37 9.04 3.25 0.02
CA LEU A 37 8.40 4.29 0.81
C LEU A 37 9.34 5.50 0.99
N ASN A 38 10.63 5.27 0.94
CA ASN A 38 11.65 6.30 1.04
C ASN A 38 12.23 6.72 -0.30
N GLN A 39 11.51 6.49 -1.37
CA GLN A 39 11.80 6.99 -2.71
C GLN A 39 13.10 6.46 -3.32
N PHE A 40 13.44 5.21 -3.00
CA PHE A 40 14.58 4.54 -3.63
C PHE A 40 14.09 3.41 -4.52
N ASN A 41 14.74 3.20 -5.66
CA ASN A 41 14.43 2.07 -6.51
C ASN A 41 15.14 0.81 -6.00
N ALA A 42 14.85 -0.32 -6.64
CA ALA A 42 15.42 -1.61 -6.23
C ALA A 42 16.96 -1.63 -6.29
N GLY A 43 17.55 -0.81 -7.13
CA GLY A 43 19.01 -0.69 -7.21
C GLY A 43 19.61 0.27 -6.20
N GLY A 44 18.80 0.83 -5.29
CA GLY A 44 19.27 1.78 -4.30
C GLY A 44 19.47 3.19 -4.83
N ARG A 45 18.97 3.46 -6.02
CA ARG A 45 19.09 4.80 -6.61
C ARG A 45 17.91 5.66 -6.18
N ARG A 46 18.21 6.90 -5.83
CA ARG A 46 17.20 7.82 -5.37
C ARG A 46 16.21 8.19 -6.47
N ARG A 47 14.94 8.25 -6.11
CA ARG A 47 13.86 8.63 -7.01
C ARG A 47 13.39 10.05 -6.69
N ASN A 48 12.40 10.51 -7.43
CA ASN A 48 11.71 11.76 -7.13
C ASN A 48 11.14 11.69 -5.72
N PRO A 49 11.14 12.81 -4.95
CA PRO A 49 10.65 12.80 -3.57
C PRO A 49 9.21 12.35 -3.34
N LEU A 50 8.41 12.24 -4.39
CA LEU A 50 7.03 11.72 -4.27
C LEU A 50 6.83 10.39 -4.99
N GLU A 51 7.89 9.81 -5.54
CA GLU A 51 7.81 8.51 -6.19
C GLU A 51 7.88 7.39 -5.18
N VAL A 52 6.73 6.95 -4.73
CA VAL A 52 6.57 5.94 -3.71
C VAL A 52 5.94 4.71 -4.31
N TYR A 53 6.35 3.54 -3.86
CA TYR A 53 5.60 2.32 -4.15
C TYR A 53 5.38 1.55 -2.85
N ILE A 54 4.31 0.76 -2.82
CA ILE A 54 4.00 -0.10 -1.70
C ILE A 54 4.34 -1.52 -2.12
N PRO A 55 5.28 -2.19 -1.43
CA PRO A 55 5.62 -3.58 -1.77
C PRO A 55 4.45 -4.52 -1.54
N ILE A 56 4.29 -5.49 -2.41
CA ILE A 56 3.28 -6.54 -2.26
C ILE A 56 4.00 -7.82 -1.89
N PRO A 57 3.81 -8.33 -0.67
CA PRO A 57 4.45 -9.58 -0.27
C PRO A 57 4.06 -10.73 -1.18
N LYS A 58 5.00 -11.63 -1.41
CA LYS A 58 4.78 -12.80 -2.24
C LYS A 58 3.59 -13.64 -1.76
N ASP A 59 3.42 -13.74 -0.45
CA ASP A 59 2.32 -14.52 0.12
C ASP A 59 0.95 -13.97 -0.26
N VAL A 60 0.84 -12.66 -0.45
CA VAL A 60 -0.42 -12.06 -0.89
C VAL A 60 -0.78 -12.58 -2.29
N HIS A 61 0.19 -12.58 -3.20
CA HIS A 61 -0.04 -13.14 -4.54
C HIS A 61 -0.31 -14.64 -4.52
N ASN A 62 0.35 -15.36 -3.64
CA ASN A 62 0.16 -16.82 -3.55
C ASN A 62 -1.23 -17.18 -3.05
N HIS A 63 -1.76 -16.42 -2.10
CA HIS A 63 -3.09 -16.70 -1.52
C HIS A 63 -4.21 -16.02 -2.29
N TYR A 64 -3.91 -14.93 -2.98
CA TYR A 64 -4.92 -14.16 -3.75
C TYR A 64 -4.38 -13.84 -5.14
N PRO A 65 -4.14 -14.89 -5.97
CA PRO A 65 -3.43 -14.70 -7.25
C PRO A 65 -4.16 -13.81 -8.25
N ASN A 66 -5.47 -13.68 -8.12
CA ASN A 66 -6.27 -12.88 -9.05
C ASN A 66 -6.84 -11.62 -8.42
N PHE A 67 -6.32 -11.21 -7.26
CA PHE A 67 -6.86 -10.04 -6.59
C PHE A 67 -6.57 -8.76 -7.39
N PHE A 68 -5.32 -8.54 -7.74
CA PHE A 68 -4.91 -7.36 -8.50
C PHE A 68 -4.99 -7.62 -9.99
N PRO A 69 -5.21 -6.56 -10.80
CA PRO A 69 -5.06 -6.69 -12.25
C PRO A 69 -3.65 -7.15 -12.61
N LYS A 70 -3.49 -7.60 -13.83
CA LYS A 70 -2.20 -8.07 -14.32
C LYS A 70 -1.18 -6.92 -14.30
N ARG A 71 0.09 -7.29 -14.27
CA ARG A 71 1.20 -6.33 -14.29
C ARG A 71 1.00 -5.31 -15.41
N ASP A 72 1.21 -4.06 -15.05
CA ASP A 72 1.11 -2.88 -15.93
C ASP A 72 -0.30 -2.58 -16.50
N GLU A 73 -1.33 -3.32 -16.11
CA GLU A 73 -2.70 -2.96 -16.45
C GLU A 73 -3.20 -1.89 -15.48
N PRO A 74 -3.66 -0.74 -15.96
CA PRO A 74 -4.11 0.33 -15.06
C PRO A 74 -5.42 -0.02 -14.36
N PHE A 75 -5.58 0.50 -13.16
CA PHE A 75 -6.83 0.45 -12.41
C PHE A 75 -6.99 1.75 -11.63
N SER A 76 -8.18 1.96 -11.09
CA SER A 76 -8.46 3.16 -10.32
C SER A 76 -8.29 2.86 -8.83
N LEU A 77 -7.55 3.72 -8.13
CA LEU A 77 -7.33 3.59 -6.70
C LEU A 77 -8.02 4.76 -6.00
N LEU A 78 -9.06 4.43 -5.24
CA LEU A 78 -9.86 5.43 -4.54
C LEU A 78 -9.27 5.70 -3.16
N LEU A 79 -8.87 6.95 -2.92
CA LEU A 79 -8.33 7.37 -1.63
C LEU A 79 -9.45 7.71 -0.65
N PRO A 80 -9.16 7.73 0.66
CA PRO A 80 -10.18 8.07 1.66
C PRO A 80 -10.80 9.46 1.49
N ASN A 81 -10.08 10.39 0.86
CA ASN A 81 -10.59 11.74 0.61
C ASN A 81 -11.51 11.85 -0.61
N GLY A 82 -11.76 10.72 -1.29
CA GLY A 82 -12.60 10.69 -2.48
C GLY A 82 -11.86 10.84 -3.80
N GLU A 83 -10.57 11.11 -3.78
CA GLU A 83 -9.78 11.21 -5.00
C GLU A 83 -9.56 9.83 -5.63
N HIS A 84 -9.61 9.78 -6.94
CA HIS A 84 -9.24 8.59 -7.71
C HIS A 84 -7.87 8.79 -8.33
N LEU A 85 -6.96 7.85 -8.08
CA LEU A 85 -5.65 7.83 -8.73
C LEU A 85 -5.63 6.71 -9.75
N SER A 86 -4.94 6.92 -10.85
CA SER A 86 -4.60 5.80 -11.71
C SER A 86 -3.44 5.04 -11.04
N ALA A 87 -3.52 3.73 -11.02
CA ALA A 87 -2.51 2.90 -10.37
C ALA A 87 -2.22 1.68 -11.23
N LYS A 88 -1.15 0.99 -10.90
CA LYS A 88 -0.76 -0.25 -11.58
C LYS A 88 0.11 -1.09 -10.67
N ILE A 89 0.16 -2.38 -10.99
CA ILE A 89 1.09 -3.30 -10.35
C ILE A 89 2.32 -3.39 -11.26
N CYS A 90 3.49 -3.26 -10.71
CA CYS A 90 4.72 -3.22 -11.50
C CYS A 90 5.82 -4.06 -10.87
N GLN A 91 6.97 -4.11 -11.52
CA GLN A 91 8.12 -4.93 -11.20
C GLN A 91 7.89 -6.41 -11.50
N ASP A 92 8.97 -7.16 -11.64
CA ASP A 92 8.89 -8.59 -11.94
C ASP A 92 8.16 -9.33 -10.83
N GLY A 93 7.17 -10.13 -11.20
CA GLY A 93 6.34 -10.84 -10.24
C GLY A 93 5.25 -9.99 -9.58
N GLY A 94 5.07 -8.75 -10.04
CA GLY A 94 4.03 -7.88 -9.50
C GLY A 94 4.31 -7.45 -8.07
N LYS A 95 5.55 -7.11 -7.76
CA LYS A 95 5.99 -6.85 -6.39
C LYS A 95 5.64 -5.48 -5.84
N ALA A 96 5.14 -4.57 -6.66
CA ALA A 96 4.91 -3.21 -6.22
C ALA A 96 3.60 -2.64 -6.73
N LEU A 97 2.94 -1.89 -5.86
CA LEU A 97 1.77 -1.08 -6.19
C LEU A 97 2.23 0.36 -6.32
N MET A 98 2.00 0.97 -7.48
CA MET A 98 2.38 2.36 -7.75
C MET A 98 1.22 3.12 -8.35
N SER A 99 1.21 4.44 -8.15
CA SER A 99 0.28 5.30 -8.89
C SER A 99 0.89 5.67 -10.25
N ASN A 100 0.03 6.09 -11.15
CA ASN A 100 0.40 6.50 -12.50
C ASN A 100 -0.42 7.76 -12.87
N PRO A 101 0.14 8.97 -12.81
CA PRO A 101 1.56 9.25 -12.58
C PRO A 101 2.00 8.85 -11.17
N ASN A 102 3.26 8.50 -11.07
CA ASN A 102 3.79 7.84 -9.88
C ASN A 102 4.01 8.75 -8.66
N LEU A 103 3.66 10.02 -8.76
CA LEU A 103 3.83 10.97 -7.66
C LEU A 103 2.59 11.09 -6.77
N ALA A 104 1.43 10.71 -7.27
CA ALA A 104 0.17 10.95 -6.56
C ALA A 104 0.06 10.11 -5.28
N LEU A 105 0.51 8.88 -5.33
CA LEU A 105 0.49 8.01 -4.15
C LEU A 105 1.41 8.55 -3.06
N GLY A 106 2.58 9.04 -3.46
CA GLY A 106 3.53 9.63 -2.52
C GLY A 106 2.99 10.91 -1.89
N GLN A 107 2.28 11.72 -2.67
CA GLN A 107 1.65 12.92 -2.13
C GLN A 107 0.70 12.56 -0.99
N TRP A 108 -0.13 11.54 -1.21
CA TRP A 108 -1.07 11.12 -0.18
C TRP A 108 -0.35 10.57 1.05
N ILE A 109 0.54 9.59 0.87
CA ILE A 109 1.20 8.93 2.00
C ILE A 109 2.14 9.86 2.74
N LEU A 110 3.03 10.53 2.02
CA LEU A 110 4.11 11.27 2.65
C LEU A 110 3.69 12.65 3.12
N ARG A 111 2.88 13.36 2.33
CA ARG A 111 2.52 14.74 2.65
C ARG A 111 1.24 14.83 3.45
N ASP A 112 0.19 14.15 2.97
CA ASP A 112 -1.13 14.30 3.58
C ASP A 112 -1.27 13.50 4.88
N VAL A 113 -0.73 12.29 4.92
CA VAL A 113 -0.91 11.40 6.06
C VAL A 113 0.28 11.48 7.03
N LEU A 114 1.49 11.24 6.56
CA LEU A 114 2.67 11.21 7.42
C LEU A 114 3.25 12.59 7.71
N LYS A 115 2.83 13.61 6.95
CA LYS A 115 3.30 15.00 7.14
C LYS A 115 4.81 15.13 7.04
N LYS A 116 5.44 14.31 6.19
CA LYS A 116 6.88 14.39 5.96
C LYS A 116 7.18 15.47 4.93
N LYS A 117 8.29 16.14 5.10
CA LYS A 117 8.80 17.11 4.14
C LYS A 117 9.66 16.42 3.11
N GLU A 118 9.98 17.14 2.06
CA GLU A 118 10.87 16.63 1.03
C GLU A 118 12.18 16.15 1.64
N CYS A 119 12.63 14.98 1.20
CA CYS A 119 13.88 14.35 1.64
C CYS A 119 13.90 13.88 3.10
N GLU A 120 12.81 14.00 3.84
CA GLU A 120 12.72 13.38 5.15
C GLU A 120 12.41 11.90 4.99
N LEU A 121 13.16 11.05 5.70
CA LEU A 121 12.94 9.61 5.64
C LEU A 121 11.80 9.18 6.54
N VAL A 122 11.03 8.21 6.06
CA VAL A 122 10.03 7.54 6.89
C VAL A 122 10.74 6.46 7.69
N THR A 123 10.43 6.39 8.98
CA THR A 123 10.99 5.40 9.89
C THR A 123 9.86 4.60 10.51
N ILE A 124 10.23 3.49 11.16
CA ILE A 124 9.22 2.69 11.89
C ILE A 124 8.60 3.52 13.03
N ASP A 125 9.35 4.47 13.60
CA ASP A 125 8.81 5.35 14.64
C ASP A 125 7.68 6.25 14.11
N ASP A 126 7.77 6.66 12.85
CA ASP A 126 6.70 7.44 12.23
C ASP A 126 5.42 6.62 12.13
N LEU A 127 5.54 5.35 11.76
CA LEU A 127 4.37 4.47 11.68
C LEU A 127 3.81 4.17 13.08
N ASN A 128 4.68 3.98 14.05
CA ASN A 128 4.26 3.72 15.42
C ASN A 128 3.52 4.94 16.01
N ARG A 129 3.99 6.14 15.73
CA ARG A 129 3.31 7.36 16.20
C ARG A 129 1.96 7.54 15.52
N LEU A 130 1.88 7.20 14.24
CA LEU A 130 0.62 7.27 13.51
C LEU A 130 -0.37 6.23 14.02
N GLY A 131 0.13 5.10 14.52
CA GLY A 131 -0.70 3.98 14.97
C GLY A 131 -1.11 3.02 13.86
N PHE A 132 -0.57 3.17 12.66
CA PHE A 132 -0.89 2.31 11.53
C PHE A 132 0.40 1.93 10.81
N ASP A 133 0.56 0.66 10.51
CA ASP A 133 1.74 0.16 9.80
C ASP A 133 1.39 -0.61 8.53
N SER A 134 0.12 -0.59 8.15
CA SER A 134 -0.37 -1.35 7.00
C SER A 134 -1.46 -0.58 6.28
N VAL A 135 -1.64 -0.88 5.02
CA VAL A 135 -2.77 -0.36 4.25
C VAL A 135 -3.67 -1.51 3.85
N CYS A 136 -4.96 -1.22 3.76
CA CYS A 136 -5.96 -2.16 3.25
C CYS A 136 -6.29 -1.75 1.84
N VAL A 137 -6.29 -2.71 0.91
CA VAL A 137 -6.75 -2.49 -0.45
C VAL A 137 -7.96 -3.38 -0.66
N GLU A 138 -9.08 -2.75 -0.96
CA GLU A 138 -10.37 -3.42 -1.11
C GLU A 138 -10.83 -3.38 -2.56
N LYS A 139 -11.17 -4.54 -3.13
CA LYS A 139 -11.72 -4.63 -4.47
C LYS A 139 -13.21 -4.31 -4.40
N LEU A 140 -13.64 -3.25 -5.07
CA LEU A 140 -15.04 -2.80 -4.97
C LEU A 140 -15.98 -3.49 -5.94
N HIS A 141 -15.46 -4.25 -6.91
CA HIS A 141 -16.26 -4.90 -7.97
C HIS A 141 -17.10 -3.88 -8.75
N LYS A 142 -16.51 -2.72 -8.98
CA LYS A 142 -17.09 -1.63 -9.77
C LYS A 142 -16.06 -1.15 -10.76
N LYS A 143 -16.51 -0.45 -11.79
CA LYS A 143 -15.62 0.12 -12.79
C LYS A 143 -15.91 1.61 -12.96
N THR A 144 -14.86 2.35 -13.34
CA THR A 144 -15.01 3.74 -13.75
C THR A 144 -15.73 3.81 -15.09
N PRO A 145 -16.19 5.00 -15.50
CA PRO A 145 -16.75 5.18 -16.84
C PRO A 145 -15.80 4.73 -17.95
N ASP A 146 -14.49 4.82 -17.72
CA ASP A 146 -13.46 4.37 -18.68
C ASP A 146 -13.24 2.86 -18.69
N GLY A 147 -13.90 2.12 -17.80
CA GLY A 147 -13.76 0.68 -17.73
C GLY A 147 -12.66 0.16 -16.82
N LEU A 148 -12.06 1.02 -15.99
CA LEU A 148 -11.05 0.60 -15.04
C LEU A 148 -11.69 0.05 -13.76
N GLU A 149 -11.16 -1.05 -13.26
CA GLU A 149 -11.60 -1.56 -11.97
C GLU A 149 -11.26 -0.57 -10.86
N ILE A 150 -12.13 -0.46 -9.87
CA ILE A 150 -11.92 0.44 -8.74
C ILE A 150 -11.52 -0.35 -7.51
N PHE A 151 -10.39 0.03 -6.93
CA PHE A 151 -9.93 -0.48 -5.64
C PHE A 151 -9.89 0.69 -4.66
N LYS A 152 -10.24 0.44 -3.42
CA LYS A 152 -10.17 1.45 -2.38
C LYS A 152 -8.97 1.18 -1.50
N ILE A 153 -8.23 2.23 -1.13
CA ILE A 153 -7.08 2.08 -0.25
C ILE A 153 -7.26 2.99 0.97
N TYR A 154 -6.89 2.48 2.14
CA TYR A 154 -6.90 3.26 3.37
C TYR A 154 -5.97 2.59 4.39
N PHE A 155 -5.57 3.34 5.41
CA PHE A 155 -4.70 2.80 6.45
C PHE A 155 -5.50 1.88 7.36
N ALA A 156 -4.92 0.73 7.67
CA ALA A 156 -5.56 -0.27 8.52
C ALA A 156 -5.18 -0.04 9.98
N ASP A 157 -6.17 -0.12 10.85
CA ASP A 157 -5.91 0.06 12.28
C ASP A 157 -5.17 -1.14 12.88
N SER A 158 -4.77 -1.00 14.15
CA SER A 158 -3.93 -2.01 14.81
C SER A 158 -4.59 -3.37 14.97
N GLU A 159 -5.92 -3.44 14.92
CA GLU A 159 -6.62 -4.72 15.04
C GLU A 159 -6.70 -5.46 13.73
N MET A 160 -6.60 -4.75 12.62
CA MET A 160 -6.75 -5.31 11.28
C MET A 160 -5.51 -5.07 10.43
N ASN A 161 -4.33 -5.03 11.06
CA ASN A 161 -3.09 -4.80 10.34
C ASN A 161 -2.65 -6.04 9.56
N TYR A 162 -1.50 -5.93 8.89
CA TYR A 162 -0.99 -7.04 8.08
C TYR A 162 -0.76 -8.30 8.92
N GLU A 163 -0.27 -8.17 10.15
CA GLU A 163 -0.03 -9.33 11.00
C GLU A 163 -1.32 -10.11 11.29
N SER A 164 -2.39 -9.40 11.67
CA SER A 164 -3.66 -10.08 11.92
C SER A 164 -4.25 -10.65 10.64
N PHE A 165 -4.00 -10.00 9.50
CA PHE A 165 -4.46 -10.50 8.21
C PHE A 165 -3.81 -11.85 7.87
N ILE A 166 -2.50 -11.98 8.04
CA ILE A 166 -1.84 -13.25 7.73
C ILE A 166 -2.23 -14.34 8.73
N GLU A 167 -2.45 -13.99 10.00
CA GLU A 167 -2.92 -14.96 10.99
C GLU A 167 -4.31 -15.48 10.66
N ASN A 168 -5.23 -14.55 10.33
CA ASN A 168 -6.62 -14.91 10.05
C ASN A 168 -6.77 -15.72 8.78
N ASN A 169 -5.86 -15.56 7.83
CA ASN A 169 -5.92 -16.26 6.56
C ASN A 169 -4.94 -17.44 6.51
N ARG A 170 -4.26 -17.71 7.59
CA ARG A 170 -3.35 -18.86 7.73
C ARG A 170 -2.29 -18.92 6.64
N PHE A 171 -1.65 -17.81 6.42
CA PHE A 171 -0.55 -17.75 5.47
C PHE A 171 0.59 -18.69 5.85
#